data_f4ecb90b33201f96eb308932702bf30f
#
_entry.id   f4ecb90b33201f96eb308932702bf30f
#
_cell.length_a   1.000
_cell.length_b   1.000
_cell.length_c   1.000
_cell.angle_alpha   90.00
_cell.angle_beta   90.00
_cell.angle_gamma   90.00
#
_symmetry.space_group_name_H-M   'P 1'
#
loop_
_entity.id
_entity.type
_entity.pdbx_description
1 polymer ?
#
loop_
_entity_poly.entity_id
_entity_poly.type
_entity_poly.pdbx_seq_one_letter_code
_entity_poly.pdbx_strand_id
1 'polypeptide(L)'
;MIAAKRWVPAVLLAAGLTGGATSAQWNPDTPGDPAAHAAAIAALKRLDPDRDATNLVRDVRTIEGLKARLSGGGRALVANVQTLNKAIEDLHAQVRQQEIVVDLSADVLFNFDRWNIKPVAEEDLQKVALIIRKKGRGKVMIGGHTDSKGSHDYNQELSERRARSVKDWLVDHGGISSDVLDTRGFGATQPVALNSHSNGSDNPEGRALNRRVQIVIQTASGS
;
A
#
# COMPACT_ATOMS: atom_id res chain seq x y z
N MET A 1 14.78 -24.40 -17.34
CA MET A 1 13.57 -24.73 -18.13
C MET A 1 12.60 -25.45 -17.23
N ILE A 2 11.65 -24.73 -16.61
CA ILE A 2 10.52 -25.35 -15.91
C ILE A 2 9.31 -24.46 -16.20
N ALA A 3 8.38 -24.98 -17.00
CA ALA A 3 7.16 -24.32 -17.42
C ALA A 3 6.11 -24.43 -16.31
N ALA A 4 5.62 -23.30 -15.83
CA ALA A 4 4.50 -23.24 -14.90
C ALA A 4 3.19 -23.44 -15.65
N LYS A 5 2.52 -24.57 -15.43
CA LYS A 5 1.16 -24.86 -15.90
C LYS A 5 0.15 -24.05 -15.07
N ARG A 6 -0.51 -23.11 -15.72
CA ARG A 6 -1.70 -22.46 -15.18
C ARG A 6 -2.92 -23.34 -15.42
N TRP A 7 -3.55 -23.78 -14.36
CA TRP A 7 -4.84 -24.48 -14.42
C TRP A 7 -5.97 -23.45 -14.39
N VAL A 8 -6.89 -23.53 -15.35
CA VAL A 8 -8.18 -22.85 -15.35
C VAL A 8 -9.25 -23.97 -15.38
N PRO A 9 -10.19 -24.01 -14.44
CA PRO A 9 -11.21 -25.02 -14.47
C PRO A 9 -12.22 -24.73 -15.59
N ALA A 10 -12.34 -25.65 -16.53
CA ALA A 10 -13.39 -25.67 -17.54
C ALA A 10 -14.71 -26.12 -16.88
N VAL A 11 -15.72 -25.27 -16.87
CA VAL A 11 -17.08 -25.67 -16.55
C VAL A 11 -17.65 -26.37 -17.77
N LEU A 12 -17.73 -27.70 -17.70
CA LEU A 12 -18.39 -28.52 -18.71
C LEU A 12 -19.89 -28.51 -18.43
N LEU A 13 -20.68 -27.82 -19.27
CA LEU A 13 -22.11 -28.04 -19.35
C LEU A 13 -22.36 -29.17 -20.33
N ALA A 14 -22.60 -30.39 -19.82
CA ALA A 14 -23.02 -31.51 -20.60
C ALA A 14 -24.51 -31.38 -20.92
N ALA A 15 -24.85 -30.98 -22.15
CA ALA A 15 -26.17 -31.19 -22.73
C ALA A 15 -26.03 -32.35 -23.72
N GLY A 16 -26.54 -33.53 -23.35
CA GLY A 16 -26.61 -34.69 -24.22
C GLY A 16 -27.55 -34.44 -25.39
N LEU A 17 -27.02 -34.46 -26.60
CA LEU A 17 -27.74 -34.63 -27.87
C LEU A 17 -26.87 -35.49 -28.78
N THR A 18 -27.32 -36.74 -29.02
CA THR A 18 -26.81 -37.64 -30.02
C THR A 18 -27.04 -37.08 -31.44
N GLY A 19 -25.96 -36.73 -32.10
CA GLY A 19 -25.99 -36.30 -33.50
C GLY A 19 -24.64 -35.67 -33.83
N GLY A 20 -23.80 -36.37 -34.63
CA GLY A 20 -22.43 -36.04 -34.92
C GLY A 20 -22.17 -34.56 -35.24
N ALA A 21 -21.43 -33.95 -34.36
CA ALA A 21 -20.82 -32.65 -34.58
C ALA A 21 -19.35 -32.77 -34.19
N THR A 22 -18.49 -32.50 -35.14
CA THR A 22 -17.06 -32.32 -34.98
C THR A 22 -16.81 -31.31 -33.85
N SER A 23 -16.00 -31.68 -32.88
CA SER A 23 -15.57 -30.83 -31.81
C SER A 23 -14.86 -29.58 -32.35
N ALA A 24 -15.58 -28.47 -32.43
CA ALA A 24 -14.97 -27.16 -32.66
C ALA A 24 -14.15 -26.80 -31.43
N GLN A 25 -12.85 -26.72 -31.59
CA GLN A 25 -11.92 -26.31 -30.56
C GLN A 25 -12.13 -24.81 -30.30
N TRP A 26 -12.56 -24.46 -29.09
CA TRP A 26 -12.74 -23.06 -28.68
C TRP A 26 -11.38 -22.35 -28.67
N ASN A 27 -11.25 -21.26 -29.42
CA ASN A 27 -10.08 -20.40 -29.45
C ASN A 27 -10.42 -19.04 -28.81
N PRO A 28 -9.77 -18.68 -27.67
CA PRO A 28 -10.09 -17.44 -26.96
C PRO A 28 -9.71 -16.16 -27.70
N ASP A 29 -8.91 -16.24 -28.79
CA ASP A 29 -8.39 -15.08 -29.51
C ASP A 29 -9.21 -14.73 -30.76
N THR A 30 -10.30 -15.44 -31.07
CA THR A 30 -11.20 -15.09 -32.16
C THR A 30 -12.38 -14.26 -31.64
N PRO A 31 -12.66 -13.06 -32.23
CA PRO A 31 -13.90 -12.33 -31.96
C PRO A 31 -15.08 -13.25 -32.25
N GLY A 32 -16.00 -13.37 -31.26
CA GLY A 32 -17.05 -14.37 -31.22
C GLY A 32 -17.70 -14.68 -32.56
N ASP A 33 -17.67 -15.97 -32.93
CA ASP A 33 -18.28 -16.49 -34.15
C ASP A 33 -19.78 -16.08 -34.22
N PRO A 34 -20.22 -15.28 -35.21
CA PRO A 34 -21.62 -14.88 -35.36
C PRO A 34 -22.58 -16.07 -35.47
N ALA A 35 -22.10 -17.23 -35.98
CA ALA A 35 -22.88 -18.44 -36.08
C ALA A 35 -23.11 -19.11 -34.73
N ALA A 36 -22.12 -19.11 -33.86
CA ALA A 36 -22.24 -19.61 -32.47
C ALA A 36 -23.19 -18.72 -31.67
N HIS A 37 -23.13 -17.40 -31.86
CA HIS A 37 -24.02 -16.45 -31.20
C HIS A 37 -25.48 -16.62 -31.69
N ALA A 38 -25.70 -16.80 -32.98
CA ALA A 38 -27.03 -17.08 -33.56
C ALA A 38 -27.62 -18.43 -33.10
N ALA A 39 -26.74 -19.46 -32.96
CA ALA A 39 -27.14 -20.78 -32.47
C ALA A 39 -27.52 -20.73 -30.96
N ALA A 40 -26.81 -19.95 -30.17
CA ALA A 40 -27.14 -19.74 -28.74
C ALA A 40 -28.47 -19.00 -28.58
N ILE A 41 -28.74 -17.98 -29.41
CA ILE A 41 -30.00 -17.26 -29.40
C ILE A 41 -31.15 -18.16 -29.84
N ALA A 42 -30.96 -19.03 -30.88
CA ALA A 42 -31.95 -19.99 -31.32
C ALA A 42 -32.23 -21.07 -30.29
N ALA A 43 -31.23 -21.51 -29.52
CA ALA A 43 -31.40 -22.44 -28.42
C ALA A 43 -32.15 -21.82 -27.24
N LEU A 44 -31.91 -20.54 -26.94
CA LEU A 44 -32.64 -19.77 -25.92
C LEU A 44 -34.12 -19.58 -26.29
N LYS A 45 -34.43 -19.38 -27.59
CA LYS A 45 -35.80 -19.27 -28.10
C LYS A 45 -36.62 -20.58 -28.07
N ARG A 46 -35.95 -21.74 -27.91
CA ARG A 46 -36.60 -23.06 -27.77
C ARG A 46 -36.88 -23.45 -26.32
N LEU A 47 -36.39 -22.68 -25.36
CA LEU A 47 -36.73 -22.85 -23.97
C LEU A 47 -38.04 -22.14 -23.69
N ASP A 48 -39.09 -22.94 -23.48
CA ASP A 48 -40.47 -22.73 -23.09
C ASP A 48 -40.93 -21.25 -22.98
N PRO A 49 -41.91 -20.81 -23.80
CA PRO A 49 -42.41 -19.43 -23.79
C PRO A 49 -43.14 -19.05 -22.49
N ASP A 50 -43.49 -20.01 -21.62
CA ASP A 50 -44.16 -19.75 -20.34
C ASP A 50 -43.19 -19.60 -19.16
N ARG A 51 -41.88 -19.72 -19.36
CA ARG A 51 -40.91 -19.33 -18.38
C ARG A 51 -40.73 -17.84 -18.36
N ASP A 52 -41.42 -17.27 -17.44
CA ASP A 52 -41.49 -15.89 -16.99
C ASP A 52 -40.28 -15.03 -17.43
N ALA A 53 -40.43 -14.35 -18.57
CA ALA A 53 -39.48 -13.37 -19.08
C ALA A 53 -39.12 -12.31 -18.03
N THR A 54 -39.97 -12.10 -17.04
CA THR A 54 -39.81 -11.23 -15.90
C THR A 54 -38.66 -11.72 -14.99
N ASN A 55 -38.48 -13.02 -14.85
CA ASN A 55 -37.37 -13.59 -14.02
C ASN A 55 -36.02 -13.43 -14.73
N LEU A 56 -35.96 -13.62 -16.04
CA LEU A 56 -34.73 -13.45 -16.82
C LEU A 56 -34.28 -11.97 -16.81
N VAL A 57 -35.21 -11.03 -16.95
CA VAL A 57 -34.93 -9.59 -16.88
C VAL A 57 -34.47 -9.19 -15.48
N ARG A 58 -35.02 -9.81 -14.43
CA ARG A 58 -34.60 -9.57 -13.05
C ARG A 58 -33.18 -10.10 -12.79
N ASP A 59 -32.86 -11.29 -13.32
CA ASP A 59 -31.53 -11.90 -13.19
C ASP A 59 -30.46 -11.11 -13.94
N VAL A 60 -30.76 -10.63 -15.15
CA VAL A 60 -29.87 -9.74 -15.92
C VAL A 60 -29.64 -8.42 -15.18
N ARG A 61 -30.67 -7.79 -14.62
CA ARG A 61 -30.54 -6.57 -13.81
C ARG A 61 -29.72 -6.82 -12.54
N THR A 62 -29.86 -7.98 -11.93
CA THR A 62 -29.07 -8.38 -10.74
C THR A 62 -27.59 -8.54 -11.10
N ILE A 63 -27.28 -9.16 -12.25
CA ILE A 63 -25.91 -9.30 -12.76
C ILE A 63 -25.30 -7.94 -13.13
N GLU A 64 -26.07 -7.06 -13.76
CA GLU A 64 -25.63 -5.69 -14.08
C GLU A 64 -25.41 -4.85 -12.81
N GLY A 65 -26.30 -4.97 -11.82
CA GLY A 65 -26.14 -4.35 -10.51
C GLY A 65 -24.88 -4.87 -9.77
N LEU A 66 -24.58 -6.15 -9.89
CA LEU A 66 -23.36 -6.75 -9.35
C LEU A 66 -22.10 -6.25 -10.09
N LYS A 67 -22.17 -6.15 -11.44
CA LYS A 67 -21.10 -5.55 -12.26
C LYS A 67 -20.87 -4.08 -11.90
N ALA A 68 -21.91 -3.30 -11.71
CA ALA A 68 -21.80 -1.89 -11.32
C ALA A 68 -21.17 -1.75 -9.92
N ARG A 69 -21.53 -2.61 -8.95
CA ARG A 69 -20.95 -2.63 -7.59
C ARG A 69 -19.49 -3.08 -7.62
N LEU A 70 -19.14 -4.09 -8.41
CA LEU A 70 -17.75 -4.55 -8.60
C LEU A 70 -16.92 -3.49 -9.33
N SER A 71 -17.45 -2.82 -10.33
CA SER A 71 -16.76 -1.73 -11.04
C SER A 71 -16.53 -0.52 -10.14
N GLY A 72 -17.51 -0.13 -9.32
CA GLY A 72 -17.36 0.95 -8.33
C GLY A 72 -16.34 0.61 -7.25
N GLY A 73 -16.41 -0.60 -6.71
CA GLY A 73 -15.43 -1.11 -5.72
C GLY A 73 -14.02 -1.22 -6.30
N GLY A 74 -13.89 -1.65 -7.55
CA GLY A 74 -12.61 -1.75 -8.24
C GLY A 74 -11.94 -0.39 -8.44
N ARG A 75 -12.68 0.63 -8.83
CA ARG A 75 -12.16 2.01 -8.98
C ARG A 75 -11.71 2.61 -7.66
N ALA A 76 -12.46 2.40 -6.57
CA ALA A 76 -12.09 2.86 -5.24
C ALA A 76 -10.82 2.12 -4.73
N LEU A 77 -10.69 0.82 -5.00
CA LEU A 77 -9.49 0.04 -4.67
C LEU A 77 -8.26 0.54 -5.45
N VAL A 78 -8.39 0.76 -6.75
CA VAL A 78 -7.30 1.29 -7.59
C VAL A 78 -6.89 2.68 -7.12
N ALA A 79 -7.83 3.59 -6.84
CA ALA A 79 -7.54 4.92 -6.33
C ALA A 79 -6.82 4.86 -4.97
N ASN A 80 -7.26 4.00 -4.06
CA ASN A 80 -6.60 3.81 -2.76
C ASN A 80 -5.18 3.25 -2.89
N VAL A 81 -4.95 2.31 -3.82
CA VAL A 81 -3.61 1.75 -4.07
C VAL A 81 -2.69 2.81 -4.69
N GLN A 82 -3.19 3.60 -5.65
CA GLN A 82 -2.43 4.69 -6.25
C GLN A 82 -2.02 5.75 -5.22
N THR A 83 -2.94 6.15 -4.33
CA THR A 83 -2.66 7.11 -3.26
C THR A 83 -1.62 6.59 -2.28
N LEU A 84 -1.69 5.30 -1.92
CA LEU A 84 -0.70 4.67 -1.04
C LEU A 84 0.67 4.56 -1.70
N ASN A 85 0.73 4.10 -2.96
CA ASN A 85 1.98 3.99 -3.70
C ASN A 85 2.65 5.36 -3.86
N LYS A 86 1.84 6.38 -4.16
CA LYS A 86 2.33 7.76 -4.22
C LYS A 86 2.90 8.23 -2.88
N ALA A 87 2.25 7.94 -1.76
CA ALA A 87 2.77 8.31 -0.44
C ALA A 87 4.11 7.61 -0.12
N ILE A 88 4.26 6.35 -0.50
CA ILE A 88 5.51 5.59 -0.36
C ILE A 88 6.62 6.22 -1.22
N GLU A 89 6.31 6.59 -2.45
CA GLU A 89 7.23 7.22 -3.39
C GLU A 89 7.64 8.64 -2.93
N ASP A 90 6.67 9.49 -2.60
CA ASP A 90 6.92 10.87 -2.13
C ASP A 90 7.83 10.93 -0.90
N LEU A 91 7.70 9.95 0.02
CA LEU A 91 8.53 9.85 1.22
C LEU A 91 9.83 9.07 1.00
N HIS A 92 10.12 8.61 -0.22
CA HIS A 92 11.27 7.75 -0.54
C HIS A 92 11.38 6.55 0.42
N ALA A 93 10.24 6.01 0.86
CA ALA A 93 10.17 4.96 1.85
C ALA A 93 10.79 3.65 1.32
N GLN A 94 11.65 3.03 2.12
CA GLN A 94 12.28 1.76 1.80
C GLN A 94 11.33 0.62 2.17
N VAL A 95 10.79 -0.07 1.17
CA VAL A 95 9.91 -1.23 1.37
C VAL A 95 10.77 -2.50 1.41
N ARG A 96 10.76 -3.18 2.56
CA ARG A 96 11.40 -4.47 2.79
C ARG A 96 10.34 -5.56 2.97
N GLN A 97 10.73 -6.83 3.04
CA GLN A 97 9.76 -7.95 3.08
C GLN A 97 8.74 -7.85 4.22
N GLN A 98 9.17 -7.39 5.40
CA GLN A 98 8.32 -7.34 6.61
C GLN A 98 8.23 -5.95 7.24
N GLU A 99 8.85 -4.95 6.64
CA GLU A 99 8.86 -3.59 7.18
C GLU A 99 8.91 -2.52 6.07
N ILE A 100 8.38 -1.35 6.39
CA ILE A 100 8.57 -0.14 5.61
C ILE A 100 9.33 0.84 6.49
N VAL A 101 10.45 1.34 5.99
CA VAL A 101 11.29 2.33 6.68
C VAL A 101 11.13 3.67 6.00
N VAL A 102 10.77 4.69 6.76
CA VAL A 102 10.65 6.08 6.33
C VAL A 102 11.62 6.91 7.13
N ASP A 103 12.53 7.61 6.45
CA ASP A 103 13.45 8.57 7.05
C ASP A 103 12.98 9.99 6.73
N LEU A 104 12.60 10.77 7.74
CA LEU A 104 12.18 12.15 7.62
C LEU A 104 13.30 13.07 8.12
N SER A 105 13.66 14.09 7.34
CA SER A 105 14.66 15.08 7.76
C SER A 105 14.15 15.85 8.99
N ALA A 106 14.98 15.89 10.04
CA ALA A 106 14.65 16.68 11.23
C ALA A 106 14.60 18.18 10.91
N ASP A 107 15.34 18.64 9.91
CA ASP A 107 15.35 20.04 9.49
C ASP A 107 14.04 20.46 8.79
N VAL A 108 13.33 19.49 8.18
CA VAL A 108 11.97 19.68 7.65
C VAL A 108 10.94 19.63 8.78
N LEU A 109 11.07 18.66 9.70
CA LEU A 109 10.11 18.45 10.77
C LEU A 109 10.13 19.55 11.84
N PHE A 110 11.32 20.07 12.19
CA PHE A 110 11.52 20.92 13.37
C PHE A 110 12.34 22.19 13.03
N ASN A 111 12.15 23.24 13.82
CA ASN A 111 13.10 24.34 13.83
C ASN A 111 14.40 23.93 14.53
N PHE A 112 15.46 24.71 14.30
CA PHE A 112 16.74 24.48 14.95
C PHE A 112 16.56 24.41 16.47
N ASP A 113 17.13 23.39 17.06
CA ASP A 113 17.09 23.17 18.53
C ASP A 113 15.67 23.07 19.10
N ARG A 114 14.71 22.63 18.30
CA ARG A 114 13.31 22.45 18.71
C ARG A 114 12.80 21.05 18.41
N TRP A 115 11.67 20.71 19.01
CA TRP A 115 10.95 19.45 18.82
C TRP A 115 9.45 19.66 18.46
N ASN A 116 8.99 20.92 18.36
CA ASN A 116 7.64 21.22 17.88
C ASN A 116 7.57 21.01 16.37
N ILE A 117 6.57 20.25 15.92
CA ILE A 117 6.33 19.99 14.50
C ILE A 117 6.04 21.29 13.76
N LYS A 118 6.70 21.49 12.62
CA LYS A 118 6.44 22.62 11.73
C LYS A 118 5.20 22.34 10.88
N PRO A 119 4.36 23.37 10.58
CA PRO A 119 3.18 23.17 9.71
C PRO A 119 3.52 22.57 8.35
N VAL A 120 4.67 22.91 7.77
CA VAL A 120 5.14 22.37 6.48
C VAL A 120 5.36 20.85 6.52
N ALA A 121 5.63 20.26 7.68
CA ALA A 121 5.87 18.83 7.86
C ALA A 121 4.58 18.01 8.01
N GLU A 122 3.44 18.65 8.22
CA GLU A 122 2.17 17.96 8.48
C GLU A 122 1.74 17.09 7.27
N GLU A 123 2.00 17.55 6.05
CA GLU A 123 1.69 16.77 4.85
C GLU A 123 2.47 15.44 4.81
N ASP A 124 3.76 15.47 5.14
CA ASP A 124 4.58 14.25 5.16
C ASP A 124 4.15 13.32 6.29
N LEU A 125 3.80 13.86 7.45
CA LEU A 125 3.28 13.07 8.57
C LEU A 125 1.89 12.47 8.24
N GLN A 126 1.04 13.15 7.47
CA GLN A 126 -0.21 12.58 6.96
C GLN A 126 0.03 11.39 6.02
N LYS A 127 1.05 11.48 5.15
CA LYS A 127 1.48 10.35 4.28
C LYS A 127 1.97 9.16 5.13
N VAL A 128 2.77 9.42 6.16
CA VAL A 128 3.20 8.39 7.12
C VAL A 128 1.99 7.73 7.80
N ALA A 129 1.06 8.51 8.32
CA ALA A 129 -0.15 8.00 8.94
C ALA A 129 -0.97 7.13 7.98
N LEU A 130 -1.06 7.51 6.69
CA LEU A 130 -1.70 6.73 5.65
C LEU A 130 -1.00 5.36 5.46
N ILE A 131 0.33 5.35 5.39
CA ILE A 131 1.12 4.12 5.24
C ILE A 131 0.89 3.19 6.45
N ILE A 132 0.95 3.73 7.67
CA ILE A 132 0.70 2.96 8.90
C ILE A 132 -0.70 2.34 8.87
N ARG A 133 -1.75 3.10 8.59
CA ARG A 133 -3.14 2.60 8.53
C ARG A 133 -3.34 1.53 7.45
N LYS A 134 -2.68 1.64 6.30
CA LYS A 134 -2.88 0.73 5.17
C LYS A 134 -2.00 -0.50 5.21
N LYS A 135 -0.76 -0.37 5.68
CA LYS A 135 0.26 -1.42 5.62
C LYS A 135 0.71 -1.92 6.99
N GLY A 136 0.60 -1.12 8.05
CA GLY A 136 0.99 -1.54 9.40
C GLY A 136 0.19 -2.75 9.87
N ARG A 137 0.88 -3.76 10.40
CA ARG A 137 0.30 -4.98 10.97
C ARG A 137 0.86 -5.32 12.34
N GLY A 138 1.79 -4.52 12.84
CA GLY A 138 2.48 -4.70 14.11
C GLY A 138 2.87 -3.37 14.73
N LYS A 139 3.96 -3.39 15.46
CA LYS A 139 4.52 -2.20 16.10
C LYS A 139 5.14 -1.26 15.06
N VAL A 140 5.08 0.02 15.38
CA VAL A 140 5.76 1.09 14.65
C VAL A 140 6.78 1.71 15.60
N MET A 141 8.07 1.64 15.25
CA MET A 141 9.14 2.27 16.00
C MET A 141 9.45 3.64 15.41
N ILE A 142 9.45 4.66 16.25
CA ILE A 142 9.84 6.03 15.89
C ILE A 142 11.16 6.34 16.56
N GLY A 143 12.23 6.40 15.78
CA GLY A 143 13.59 6.66 16.22
C GLY A 143 14.02 8.10 15.93
N GLY A 144 14.42 8.86 16.95
CA GLY A 144 15.03 10.17 16.80
C GLY A 144 16.54 10.08 16.69
N HIS A 145 17.15 10.81 15.76
CA HIS A 145 18.60 10.86 15.55
C HIS A 145 19.07 12.32 15.43
N THR A 146 20.31 12.56 15.89
CA THR A 146 20.99 13.84 15.76
C THR A 146 22.30 13.67 14.98
N ASP A 147 22.93 14.75 14.63
CA ASP A 147 24.33 14.76 14.22
C ASP A 147 25.27 14.72 15.45
N SER A 148 26.58 14.80 15.21
CA SER A 148 27.62 14.73 16.24
C SER A 148 27.86 16.04 16.99
N LYS A 149 27.16 17.12 16.70
CA LYS A 149 27.33 18.40 17.38
C LYS A 149 26.56 18.41 18.71
N GLY A 150 27.21 18.91 19.77
CA GLY A 150 26.66 18.95 21.11
C GLY A 150 27.14 17.77 21.99
N SER A 151 26.70 17.76 23.25
CA SER A 151 27.02 16.67 24.16
C SER A 151 26.17 15.44 23.89
N HIS A 152 26.63 14.27 24.34
CA HIS A 152 25.91 13.02 24.23
C HIS A 152 24.51 13.12 24.88
N ASP A 153 24.46 13.60 26.14
CA ASP A 153 23.23 13.67 26.92
C ASP A 153 22.20 14.62 26.29
N TYR A 154 22.69 15.78 25.83
CA TYR A 154 21.87 16.74 25.10
C TYR A 154 21.25 16.13 23.82
N ASN A 155 22.06 15.47 23.00
CA ASN A 155 21.61 14.82 21.78
C ASN A 155 20.64 13.66 22.07
N GLN A 156 20.87 12.91 23.16
CA GLN A 156 19.98 11.86 23.60
C GLN A 156 18.60 12.44 23.94
N GLU A 157 18.55 13.47 24.79
CA GLU A 157 17.31 14.11 25.19
C GLU A 157 16.56 14.75 24.01
N LEU A 158 17.26 15.50 23.15
CA LEU A 158 16.69 16.13 21.96
C LEU A 158 16.05 15.10 21.03
N SER A 159 16.74 14.01 20.78
CA SER A 159 16.26 12.93 19.91
C SER A 159 15.02 12.23 20.49
N GLU A 160 14.97 12.00 21.79
CA GLU A 160 13.79 11.45 22.48
C GLU A 160 12.58 12.39 22.38
N ARG A 161 12.78 13.68 22.66
CA ARG A 161 11.72 14.69 22.57
C ARG A 161 11.16 14.76 21.14
N ARG A 162 12.02 14.71 20.12
CA ARG A 162 11.62 14.72 18.70
C ARG A 162 10.82 13.48 18.32
N ALA A 163 11.28 12.29 18.72
CA ALA A 163 10.54 11.05 18.48
C ALA A 163 9.16 11.07 19.14
N ARG A 164 9.08 11.59 20.36
CA ARG A 164 7.80 11.76 21.09
C ARG A 164 6.85 12.72 20.39
N SER A 165 7.34 13.88 19.94
CA SER A 165 6.50 14.83 19.21
C SER A 165 5.90 14.28 17.94
N VAL A 166 6.64 13.44 17.19
CA VAL A 166 6.10 12.72 16.02
C VAL A 166 5.04 11.70 16.45
N LYS A 167 5.27 10.95 17.52
CA LYS A 167 4.26 10.03 18.08
C LYS A 167 2.98 10.77 18.44
N ASP A 168 3.09 11.85 19.20
CA ASP A 168 1.95 12.63 19.67
C ASP A 168 1.16 13.16 18.48
N TRP A 169 1.85 13.70 17.48
CA TRP A 169 1.20 14.17 16.26
C TRP A 169 0.47 13.05 15.50
N LEU A 170 1.07 11.85 15.38
CA LEU A 170 0.44 10.70 14.72
C LEU A 170 -0.80 10.20 15.48
N VAL A 171 -0.82 10.32 16.80
CA VAL A 171 -1.99 10.01 17.63
C VAL A 171 -3.08 11.05 17.42
N ASP A 172 -2.74 12.32 17.60
CA ASP A 172 -3.71 13.41 17.67
C ASP A 172 -4.30 13.78 16.31
N HIS A 173 -3.49 13.71 15.24
CA HIS A 173 -3.87 14.14 13.90
C HIS A 173 -3.86 13.00 12.88
N GLY A 174 -3.02 11.96 13.08
CA GLY A 174 -2.91 10.80 12.19
C GLY A 174 -3.97 9.72 12.41
N GLY A 175 -4.66 9.74 13.57
CA GLY A 175 -5.62 8.71 13.98
C GLY A 175 -4.98 7.34 14.20
N ILE A 176 -3.73 7.30 14.68
CA ILE A 176 -3.00 6.08 15.00
C ILE A 176 -3.10 5.82 16.50
N SER A 177 -3.41 4.56 16.89
CA SER A 177 -3.43 4.20 18.31
C SER A 177 -2.03 4.33 18.94
N SER A 178 -1.98 4.93 20.14
CA SER A 178 -0.73 5.04 20.90
C SER A 178 -0.07 3.71 21.21
N ASP A 179 -0.87 2.62 21.31
CA ASP A 179 -0.42 1.30 21.71
C ASP A 179 0.47 0.62 20.65
N VAL A 180 0.33 1.04 19.38
CA VAL A 180 1.16 0.50 18.29
C VAL A 180 2.42 1.32 18.05
N LEU A 181 2.55 2.49 18.70
CA LEU A 181 3.65 3.43 18.50
C LEU A 181 4.65 3.37 19.66
N ASP A 182 5.87 2.93 19.38
CA ASP A 182 6.99 2.99 20.31
C ASP A 182 7.97 4.09 19.88
N THR A 183 8.59 4.77 20.86
CA THR A 183 9.55 5.86 20.61
C THR A 183 10.90 5.56 21.24
N ARG A 184 11.97 5.95 20.55
CA ARG A 184 13.34 5.87 21.07
C ARG A 184 14.20 7.01 20.55
N GLY A 185 14.96 7.64 21.44
CA GLY A 185 16.07 8.50 21.07
C GLY A 185 17.35 7.70 20.90
N PHE A 186 18.09 7.99 19.87
CA PHE A 186 19.39 7.39 19.58
C PHE A 186 20.51 8.44 19.62
N GLY A 187 20.18 9.73 19.81
CA GLY A 187 21.17 10.80 19.77
C GLY A 187 22.00 10.72 18.49
N ALA A 188 23.32 10.86 18.62
CA ALA A 188 24.29 10.75 17.55
C ALA A 188 24.89 9.35 17.38
N THR A 189 24.37 8.30 18.06
CA THR A 189 25.03 6.98 18.14
C THR A 189 24.83 6.13 16.89
N GLN A 190 23.88 6.45 16.02
CA GLN A 190 23.56 5.69 14.82
C GLN A 190 23.59 6.59 13.55
N PRO A 191 24.78 7.06 13.14
CA PRO A 191 24.92 7.88 11.95
C PRO A 191 24.70 7.03 10.68
N VAL A 192 24.04 7.60 9.68
CA VAL A 192 23.89 7.02 8.32
C VAL A 192 24.89 7.62 7.33
N ALA A 193 25.54 8.71 7.70
CA ALA A 193 26.59 9.37 6.92
C ALA A 193 27.71 9.85 7.86
N LEU A 194 28.89 10.05 7.30
CA LEU A 194 30.03 10.58 8.07
C LEU A 194 29.76 12.03 8.49
N ASN A 195 29.97 12.33 9.77
CA ASN A 195 29.85 13.69 10.30
C ASN A 195 31.07 14.58 9.93
N SER A 196 32.19 13.96 9.55
CA SER A 196 33.41 14.63 9.09
C SER A 196 33.97 13.91 7.88
N HIS A 197 34.65 14.62 7.01
CA HIS A 197 35.37 14.05 5.88
C HIS A 197 36.60 13.26 6.35
N SER A 198 37.19 12.45 5.47
CA SER A 198 38.38 11.64 5.78
C SER A 198 39.61 12.47 6.19
N ASN A 199 39.68 13.72 5.79
CA ASN A 199 40.72 14.68 6.18
C ASN A 199 40.46 15.39 7.52
N GLY A 200 39.37 15.00 8.25
CA GLY A 200 38.97 15.57 9.52
C GLY A 200 38.15 16.88 9.42
N SER A 201 37.95 17.43 8.24
CA SER A 201 37.09 18.60 8.08
C SER A 201 35.62 18.29 8.30
N ASP A 202 34.85 19.28 8.71
CA ASP A 202 33.42 19.17 8.94
C ASP A 202 32.68 18.72 7.67
N ASN A 203 31.68 17.84 7.80
CA ASN A 203 30.81 17.39 6.72
C ASN A 203 29.34 17.80 7.00
N PRO A 204 28.94 19.01 6.63
CA PRO A 204 27.58 19.51 6.88
C PRO A 204 26.49 18.67 6.21
N GLU A 205 26.76 18.13 5.02
CA GLU A 205 25.82 17.29 4.27
C GLU A 205 25.58 15.96 4.97
N GLY A 206 26.65 15.29 5.40
CA GLY A 206 26.54 14.07 6.18
C GLY A 206 25.82 14.28 7.51
N ARG A 207 26.09 15.42 8.20
CA ARG A 207 25.36 15.78 9.40
C ARG A 207 23.86 16.04 9.13
N ALA A 208 23.51 16.64 8.02
CA ALA A 208 22.11 16.84 7.65
C ALA A 208 21.35 15.52 7.47
N LEU A 209 21.98 14.50 6.87
CA LEU A 209 21.42 13.16 6.74
C LEU A 209 21.28 12.46 8.10
N ASN A 210 22.18 12.72 9.06
CA ASN A 210 22.12 12.15 10.41
C ASN A 210 20.98 12.78 11.23
N ARG A 211 20.65 14.05 11.03
CA ARG A 211 19.51 14.71 11.68
C ARG A 211 18.22 14.25 11.05
N ARG A 212 17.68 13.14 11.51
CA ARG A 212 16.45 12.52 10.98
C ARG A 212 15.56 11.93 12.07
N VAL A 213 14.29 11.71 11.71
CA VAL A 213 13.40 10.81 12.44
C VAL A 213 13.13 9.61 11.54
N GLN A 214 13.50 8.43 12.00
CA GLN A 214 13.27 7.18 11.30
C GLN A 214 12.00 6.51 11.84
N ILE A 215 11.11 6.10 10.93
CA ILE A 215 9.87 5.42 11.28
C ILE A 215 9.90 4.04 10.63
N VAL A 216 9.94 3.00 11.45
CA VAL A 216 9.95 1.60 11.02
C VAL A 216 8.58 1.00 11.27
N ILE A 217 7.87 0.64 10.20
CA ILE A 217 6.50 0.13 10.21
C ILE A 217 6.54 -1.36 9.92
N GLN A 218 6.13 -2.21 10.86
CA GLN A 218 6.00 -3.64 10.62
C GLN A 218 4.77 -3.92 9.74
N THR A 219 4.97 -4.65 8.62
CA THR A 219 3.93 -4.92 7.61
C THR A 219 3.42 -6.36 7.61
N ALA A 220 4.11 -7.27 8.28
CA ALA A 220 3.66 -8.63 8.53
C ALA A 220 3.66 -8.88 10.03
N SER A 221 2.63 -9.57 10.52
CA SER A 221 2.67 -10.15 11.86
C SER A 221 3.73 -11.24 11.83
N GLY A 222 4.77 -11.14 12.65
CA GLY A 222 5.69 -12.25 12.87
C GLY A 222 4.83 -13.45 13.32
N SER A 223 4.77 -14.47 12.50
CA SER A 223 4.19 -15.77 12.84
C SER A 223 5.13 -16.53 13.76
#